data_d3ba5e323715ee2eae610f76f49a8a69
#
_entry.id   d3ba5e323715ee2eae610f76f49a8a69
#
_cell.length_a   1.000
_cell.length_b   1.000
_cell.length_c   1.000
_cell.angle_alpha   90.00
_cell.angle_beta   90.00
_cell.angle_gamma   90.00
#
_symmetry.space_group_name_H-M   'P 1'
#
loop_
_entity.id
_entity.type
_entity.pdbx_description
1 polymer ?
#
loop_
_entity_poly.entity_id
_entity_poly.type
_entity_poly.pdbx_seq_one_letter_code
_entity_poly.pdbx_strand_id
1 'polypeptide(L)'
;MKIRMSTTRAMTVYLLLLLVFATVVAGCASSPSGQTTTTASDASTDSNATTSQSVTTTTTSPIELTATDRELAKTAKVANQLAVFLSDQQVAQDDPRMGIIFGLRARTQALTCRKALDQGDMELADTAMRDVYSTVNLGRNVAAGAVAQTLTDAQAIIATLGAPSDNPGQAATLLDQFIARLAPLLDEATAITPTTTST
;
A
#
# COMPACT_ATOMS: atom_id res chain seq x y z
N MET A 1 -15.13 27.68 -30.07
CA MET A 1 -13.71 27.96 -29.77
C MET A 1 -13.06 26.62 -29.42
N LYS A 2 -12.30 25.98 -30.34
CA LYS A 2 -11.70 24.66 -30.14
C LYS A 2 -10.31 24.86 -29.53
N ILE A 3 -10.16 24.52 -28.25
CA ILE A 3 -8.85 24.51 -27.55
C ILE A 3 -8.12 23.25 -27.99
N ARG A 4 -7.12 23.37 -28.85
CA ARG A 4 -6.16 22.30 -29.15
C ARG A 4 -5.19 22.20 -27.97
N MET A 5 -5.41 21.26 -27.08
CA MET A 5 -4.41 20.89 -26.07
C MET A 5 -3.23 20.22 -26.76
N SER A 6 -2.04 20.80 -26.57
CA SER A 6 -0.78 20.32 -27.12
C SER A 6 -0.40 18.97 -26.52
N THR A 7 -0.24 17.97 -27.39
CA THR A 7 0.20 16.59 -27.08
C THR A 7 1.49 16.52 -26.25
N THR A 8 2.30 17.58 -26.27
CA THR A 8 3.57 17.66 -25.55
C THR A 8 3.39 17.71 -24.01
N ARG A 9 2.31 18.31 -23.52
CA ARG A 9 2.05 18.39 -22.06
C ARG A 9 1.57 17.07 -21.46
N ALA A 10 0.85 16.26 -22.24
CA ALA A 10 0.41 14.94 -21.79
C ALA A 10 1.59 13.97 -21.59
N MET A 11 2.61 14.05 -22.45
CA MET A 11 3.79 13.16 -22.37
C MET A 11 4.68 13.46 -21.18
N THR A 12 4.81 14.73 -20.79
CA THR A 12 5.63 15.14 -19.63
C THR A 12 5.02 14.70 -18.30
N VAL A 13 3.68 14.74 -18.18
CA VAL A 13 2.97 14.28 -16.98
C VAL A 13 3.08 12.75 -16.85
N TYR A 14 3.02 12.01 -17.95
CA TYR A 14 3.16 10.55 -17.96
C TYR A 14 4.56 10.10 -17.53
N LEU A 15 5.59 10.82 -17.98
CA LEU A 15 6.99 10.53 -17.59
C LEU A 15 7.23 10.80 -16.11
N LEU A 16 6.65 11.86 -15.56
CA LEU A 16 6.73 12.19 -14.13
C LEU A 16 6.00 11.16 -13.25
N LEU A 17 4.85 10.65 -13.71
CA LEU A 17 4.08 9.61 -12.98
C LEU A 17 4.83 8.27 -12.97
N LEU A 18 5.52 7.90 -14.07
CA LEU A 18 6.34 6.69 -14.14
C LEU A 18 7.57 6.77 -13.22
N LEU A 19 8.15 7.97 -13.04
CA LEU A 19 9.32 8.17 -12.19
C LEU A 19 9.00 8.02 -10.70
N VAL A 20 7.79 8.41 -10.28
CA VAL A 20 7.30 8.22 -8.90
C VAL A 20 7.05 6.74 -8.58
N PHE A 21 6.65 5.93 -9.58
CA PHE A 21 6.45 4.49 -9.38
C PHE A 21 7.76 3.69 -9.22
N ALA A 22 8.87 4.17 -9.78
CA ALA A 22 10.14 3.46 -9.72
C ALA A 22 10.84 3.55 -8.35
N THR A 23 10.51 4.52 -7.51
CA THR A 23 11.18 4.74 -6.21
C THR A 23 10.64 3.89 -5.06
N VAL A 24 9.46 3.28 -5.19
CA VAL A 24 8.82 2.51 -4.11
C VAL A 24 9.33 1.06 -4.02
N VAL A 25 10.00 0.53 -5.05
CA VAL A 25 10.42 -0.89 -5.10
C VAL A 25 11.86 -1.13 -4.62
N ALA A 26 12.66 -0.08 -4.36
CA ALA A 26 14.10 -0.21 -4.06
C ALA A 26 14.47 -0.18 -2.57
N GLY A 27 13.54 -0.39 -1.64
CA GLY A 27 13.73 -0.20 -0.21
C GLY A 27 13.83 -1.46 0.66
N CYS A 28 14.45 -2.56 0.22
CA CYS A 28 14.75 -3.69 1.09
C CYS A 28 16.05 -4.38 0.72
N ALA A 29 17.21 -3.78 1.03
CA ALA A 29 18.45 -4.51 1.25
C ALA A 29 19.54 -3.55 1.77
N SER A 30 19.71 -3.44 3.06
CA SER A 30 20.97 -2.97 3.66
C SER A 30 21.08 -3.51 5.08
N SER A 31 21.82 -4.59 5.23
CA SER A 31 22.37 -5.01 6.53
C SER A 31 23.63 -4.20 6.82
N PRO A 32 23.80 -3.62 8.01
CA PRO A 32 25.06 -3.03 8.40
C PRO A 32 25.98 -4.11 9.00
N SER A 33 27.08 -4.42 8.30
CA SER A 33 28.22 -5.14 8.85
C SER A 33 28.96 -4.23 9.82
N GLY A 34 28.88 -4.51 11.11
CA GLY A 34 29.75 -3.93 12.12
C GLY A 34 31.14 -4.54 12.04
N GLN A 35 32.14 -3.76 11.61
CA GLN A 35 33.55 -4.06 11.79
C GLN A 35 33.99 -3.63 13.19
N THR A 36 34.39 -4.58 14.00
CA THR A 36 35.19 -4.32 15.22
C THR A 36 36.57 -4.88 14.98
N THR A 37 37.53 -4.00 14.79
CA THR A 37 38.96 -4.27 14.85
C THR A 37 39.38 -4.46 16.29
N THR A 38 40.04 -5.59 16.63
CA THR A 38 40.91 -5.70 17.80
C THR A 38 42.09 -6.59 17.47
N THR A 39 43.25 -6.07 17.78
CA THR A 39 44.62 -6.45 17.49
C THR A 39 45.08 -7.65 18.30
N ALA A 40 45.85 -8.52 17.64
CA ALA A 40 46.99 -9.36 18.05
C ALA A 40 47.08 -10.00 19.46
N SER A 41 47.34 -11.28 19.53
CA SER A 41 48.64 -11.87 19.93
C SER A 41 48.59 -13.40 19.94
N ASP A 42 49.64 -13.95 19.38
CA ASP A 42 50.22 -15.29 19.46
C ASP A 42 49.73 -16.33 20.48
N ALA A 43 49.55 -17.55 20.03
CA ALA A 43 50.41 -18.71 20.37
C ALA A 43 49.80 -20.04 19.91
N SER A 44 50.64 -20.83 19.28
CA SER A 44 50.49 -22.24 18.86
C SER A 44 49.78 -23.16 19.86
N THR A 45 49.01 -24.12 19.36
CA THR A 45 49.20 -25.56 19.58
C THR A 45 48.15 -26.37 18.82
N ASP A 46 48.61 -27.42 18.13
CA ASP A 46 47.88 -28.48 17.47
C ASP A 46 46.76 -29.09 18.33
N SER A 47 45.60 -29.29 17.73
CA SER A 47 44.78 -30.48 18.00
C SER A 47 43.69 -30.65 16.95
N ASN A 48 43.82 -31.69 16.19
CA ASN A 48 42.91 -32.25 15.25
C ASN A 48 41.61 -32.66 15.94
N ALA A 49 40.52 -31.93 15.73
CA ALA A 49 39.18 -32.33 16.15
C ALA A 49 38.24 -32.18 14.98
N THR A 50 37.83 -33.31 14.44
CA THR A 50 36.76 -33.46 13.44
C THR A 50 35.46 -32.86 14.00
N THR A 51 35.17 -31.62 13.67
CA THR A 51 33.90 -31.00 14.03
C THR A 51 32.85 -31.37 12.99
N SER A 52 32.01 -32.34 13.34
CA SER A 52 30.74 -32.58 12.63
C SER A 52 29.92 -31.30 12.67
N GLN A 53 29.83 -30.59 11.53
CA GLN A 53 28.88 -29.51 11.36
C GLN A 53 27.46 -30.08 11.40
N SER A 54 26.82 -29.90 12.55
CA SER A 54 25.36 -30.05 12.67
C SER A 54 24.70 -29.02 11.77
N VAL A 55 24.22 -29.42 10.63
CA VAL A 55 23.35 -28.60 9.79
C VAL A 55 22.05 -28.42 10.57
N THR A 56 21.95 -27.29 11.29
CA THR A 56 20.70 -26.88 11.90
C THR A 56 19.76 -26.45 10.77
N THR A 57 18.90 -27.37 10.35
CA THR A 57 17.81 -27.07 9.47
C THR A 57 16.87 -26.14 10.21
N THR A 58 16.99 -24.83 9.97
CA THR A 58 16.04 -23.84 10.47
C THR A 58 14.72 -24.12 9.78
N THR A 59 13.83 -24.84 10.45
CA THR A 59 12.44 -25.00 10.01
C THR A 59 11.79 -23.64 10.10
N THR A 60 11.71 -22.92 8.97
CA THR A 60 10.96 -21.68 8.88
C THR A 60 9.50 -22.04 9.08
N SER A 61 8.96 -21.79 10.26
CA SER A 61 7.51 -21.88 10.49
C SER A 61 6.79 -21.02 9.46
N PRO A 62 5.70 -21.52 8.85
CA PRO A 62 4.90 -20.72 7.93
C PRO A 62 4.49 -19.42 8.66
N ILE A 63 4.82 -18.27 8.08
CA ILE A 63 4.38 -16.97 8.59
C ILE A 63 2.86 -16.94 8.41
N GLU A 64 2.11 -17.05 9.52
CA GLU A 64 0.67 -16.99 9.49
C GLU A 64 0.25 -15.55 9.21
N LEU A 65 -0.33 -15.31 8.02
CA LEU A 65 -0.82 -14.01 7.60
C LEU A 65 -1.95 -13.55 8.53
N THR A 66 -1.84 -12.35 9.06
CA THR A 66 -2.91 -11.74 9.87
C THR A 66 -4.16 -11.49 9.04
N ALA A 67 -5.30 -11.27 9.69
CA ALA A 67 -6.54 -10.88 9.00
C ALA A 67 -6.34 -9.59 8.20
N THR A 68 -5.63 -8.62 8.76
CA THR A 68 -5.28 -7.36 8.11
C THR A 68 -4.41 -7.58 6.85
N ASP A 69 -3.42 -8.49 6.90
CA ASP A 69 -2.59 -8.81 5.74
C ASP A 69 -3.41 -9.43 4.60
N ARG A 70 -4.38 -10.29 4.92
CA ARG A 70 -5.27 -10.91 3.92
C ARG A 70 -6.17 -9.86 3.26
N GLU A 71 -6.76 -8.97 4.04
CA GLU A 71 -7.60 -7.88 3.54
C GLU A 71 -6.80 -6.88 2.70
N LEU A 72 -5.57 -6.56 3.12
CA LEU A 72 -4.65 -5.70 2.38
C LEU A 72 -4.32 -6.33 1.02
N ALA A 73 -3.92 -7.59 0.99
CA ALA A 73 -3.61 -8.30 -0.25
C ALA A 73 -4.83 -8.39 -1.18
N LYS A 74 -6.02 -8.70 -0.64
CA LYS A 74 -7.27 -8.75 -1.40
C LYS A 74 -7.60 -7.39 -2.01
N THR A 75 -7.57 -6.33 -1.21
CA THR A 75 -7.91 -4.97 -1.67
C THR A 75 -6.94 -4.49 -2.74
N ALA A 76 -5.63 -4.67 -2.54
CA ALA A 76 -4.61 -4.30 -3.50
C ALA A 76 -4.75 -5.07 -4.83
N LYS A 77 -5.05 -6.37 -4.76
CA LYS A 77 -5.29 -7.19 -5.95
C LYS A 77 -6.46 -6.66 -6.77
N VAL A 78 -7.61 -6.41 -6.14
CA VAL A 78 -8.81 -5.91 -6.82
C VAL A 78 -8.57 -4.52 -7.41
N ALA A 79 -7.91 -3.61 -6.67
CA ALA A 79 -7.57 -2.28 -7.17
C ALA A 79 -6.67 -2.35 -8.42
N ASN A 80 -5.66 -3.23 -8.41
CA ASN A 80 -4.76 -3.41 -9.53
C ASN A 80 -5.46 -4.05 -10.75
N GLN A 81 -6.31 -5.04 -10.54
CA GLN A 81 -7.09 -5.66 -11.61
C GLN A 81 -8.00 -4.63 -12.30
N LEU A 82 -8.71 -3.81 -11.53
CA LEU A 82 -9.54 -2.75 -12.08
C LEU A 82 -8.70 -1.70 -12.82
N ALA A 83 -7.54 -1.31 -12.27
CA ALA A 83 -6.66 -0.33 -12.90
C ALA A 83 -6.13 -0.82 -14.26
N VAL A 84 -5.70 -2.08 -14.35
CA VAL A 84 -5.28 -2.69 -15.61
C VAL A 84 -6.44 -2.74 -16.60
N PHE A 85 -7.61 -3.22 -16.18
CA PHE A 85 -8.79 -3.30 -17.03
C PHE A 85 -9.22 -1.94 -17.61
N LEU A 86 -9.25 -0.88 -16.79
CA LEU A 86 -9.60 0.46 -17.28
C LEU A 86 -8.48 1.06 -18.17
N SER A 87 -7.22 0.73 -17.90
CA SER A 87 -6.10 1.12 -18.75
C SER A 87 -6.18 0.49 -20.13
N ASP A 88 -6.51 -0.81 -20.21
CA ASP A 88 -6.69 -1.53 -21.49
C ASP A 88 -7.86 -0.97 -22.31
N GLN A 89 -8.88 -0.43 -21.64
CA GLN A 89 -9.99 0.28 -22.27
C GLN A 89 -9.66 1.73 -22.66
N GLN A 90 -8.45 2.21 -22.38
CA GLN A 90 -8.02 3.59 -22.61
C GLN A 90 -8.96 4.63 -21.96
N VAL A 91 -9.46 4.29 -20.77
CA VAL A 91 -10.39 5.15 -20.03
C VAL A 91 -9.69 6.45 -19.63
N ALA A 92 -10.39 7.58 -19.77
CA ALA A 92 -9.88 8.89 -19.39
C ALA A 92 -9.63 8.98 -17.86
N GLN A 93 -8.66 9.81 -17.46
CA GLN A 93 -8.30 9.96 -16.04
C GLN A 93 -9.40 10.62 -15.19
N ASP A 94 -10.32 11.32 -15.81
CA ASP A 94 -11.49 11.96 -15.21
C ASP A 94 -12.76 11.09 -15.29
N ASP A 95 -12.63 9.85 -15.74
CA ASP A 95 -13.74 8.90 -15.74
C ASP A 95 -14.17 8.58 -14.31
N PRO A 96 -15.47 8.62 -13.99
CA PRO A 96 -15.97 8.35 -12.64
C PRO A 96 -15.57 7.00 -12.05
N ARG A 97 -15.28 5.98 -12.87
CA ARG A 97 -14.79 4.67 -12.43
C ARG A 97 -13.41 4.74 -11.80
N MET A 98 -12.61 5.76 -12.13
CA MET A 98 -11.33 6.02 -11.45
C MET A 98 -11.52 6.31 -9.96
N GLY A 99 -12.68 6.83 -9.56
CA GLY A 99 -13.05 7.03 -8.15
C GLY A 99 -13.03 5.73 -7.34
N ILE A 100 -13.42 4.60 -7.95
CA ILE A 100 -13.36 3.27 -7.30
C ILE A 100 -11.89 2.88 -7.05
N ILE A 101 -11.01 3.07 -8.04
CA ILE A 101 -9.57 2.77 -7.89
C ILE A 101 -8.97 3.60 -6.75
N PHE A 102 -9.24 4.90 -6.72
CA PHE A 102 -8.75 5.76 -5.64
C PHE A 102 -9.32 5.36 -4.28
N GLY A 103 -10.61 5.00 -4.20
CA GLY A 103 -11.22 4.49 -2.98
C GLY A 103 -10.56 3.20 -2.47
N LEU A 104 -10.28 2.25 -3.36
CA LEU A 104 -9.59 1.01 -3.01
C LEU A 104 -8.13 1.24 -2.62
N ARG A 105 -7.43 2.18 -3.27
CA ARG A 105 -6.08 2.58 -2.86
C ARG A 105 -6.07 3.23 -1.48
N ALA A 106 -7.02 4.13 -1.20
CA ALA A 106 -7.17 4.73 0.12
C ALA A 106 -7.46 3.67 1.18
N ARG A 107 -8.28 2.65 0.86
CA ARG A 107 -8.53 1.51 1.75
C ARG A 107 -7.25 0.71 2.01
N THR A 108 -6.43 0.46 0.97
CA THR A 108 -5.13 -0.22 1.13
C THR A 108 -4.19 0.58 2.04
N GLN A 109 -4.10 1.89 1.84
CA GLN A 109 -3.28 2.78 2.68
C GLN A 109 -3.78 2.83 4.13
N ALA A 110 -5.09 2.83 4.35
CA ALA A 110 -5.68 2.76 5.68
C ALA A 110 -5.39 1.43 6.39
N LEU A 111 -5.43 0.31 5.67
CA LEU A 111 -5.01 -1.00 6.19
C LEU A 111 -3.51 -1.02 6.55
N THR A 112 -2.66 -0.36 5.74
CA THR A 112 -1.24 -0.19 6.03
C THR A 112 -1.03 0.65 7.30
N CYS A 113 -1.76 1.77 7.42
CA CYS A 113 -1.74 2.62 8.60
C CYS A 113 -2.18 1.82 9.86
N ARG A 114 -3.28 1.07 9.75
CA ARG A 114 -3.80 0.24 10.84
C ARG A 114 -2.78 -0.82 11.29
N LYS A 115 -2.12 -1.49 10.33
CA LYS A 115 -1.05 -2.45 10.60
C LYS A 115 0.15 -1.81 11.28
N ALA A 116 0.57 -0.62 10.82
CA ALA A 116 1.66 0.14 11.43
C ALA A 116 1.35 0.49 12.90
N LEU A 117 0.12 0.91 13.20
CA LEU A 117 -0.33 1.15 14.57
C LEU A 117 -0.25 -0.10 15.44
N ASP A 118 -0.67 -1.27 14.92
CA ASP A 118 -0.60 -2.55 15.66
C ASP A 118 0.85 -2.98 15.93
N GLN A 119 1.80 -2.56 15.08
CA GLN A 119 3.23 -2.83 15.21
C GLN A 119 3.96 -1.76 16.03
N GLY A 120 3.29 -0.66 16.39
CA GLY A 120 3.91 0.48 17.09
C GLY A 120 4.79 1.34 16.18
N ASP A 121 4.71 1.19 14.86
CA ASP A 121 5.44 2.00 13.88
C ASP A 121 4.66 3.29 13.58
N MET A 122 4.84 4.29 14.46
CA MET A 122 4.10 5.54 14.38
C MET A 122 4.50 6.39 13.17
N GLU A 123 5.75 6.33 12.72
CA GLU A 123 6.23 7.09 11.56
C GLU A 123 5.56 6.58 10.27
N LEU A 124 5.51 5.26 10.11
CA LEU A 124 4.80 4.64 8.99
C LEU A 124 3.29 4.92 9.06
N ALA A 125 2.70 4.88 10.27
CA ALA A 125 1.28 5.18 10.46
C ALA A 125 0.95 6.62 10.04
N ASP A 126 1.74 7.60 10.46
CA ASP A 126 1.55 9.02 10.12
C ASP A 126 1.74 9.27 8.60
N THR A 127 2.69 8.58 7.99
CA THR A 127 2.93 8.68 6.55
C THR A 127 1.77 8.07 5.76
N ALA A 128 1.36 6.85 6.11
CA ALA A 128 0.23 6.19 5.46
C ALA A 128 -1.07 6.99 5.60
N MET A 129 -1.29 7.66 6.74
CA MET A 129 -2.47 8.48 6.94
C MET A 129 -2.50 9.72 6.03
N ARG A 130 -1.36 10.38 5.81
CA ARG A 130 -1.27 11.48 4.84
C ARG A 130 -1.63 11.03 3.43
N ASP A 131 -1.19 9.82 3.06
CA ASP A 131 -1.53 9.23 1.76
C ASP A 131 -3.02 8.92 1.65
N VAL A 132 -3.67 8.44 2.74
CA VAL A 132 -5.13 8.23 2.79
C VAL A 132 -5.87 9.51 2.46
N TYR A 133 -5.54 10.64 3.13
CA TYR A 133 -6.18 11.93 2.87
C TYR A 133 -6.03 12.38 1.43
N SER A 134 -4.81 12.31 0.89
CA SER A 134 -4.52 12.69 -0.49
C SER A 134 -5.33 11.86 -1.48
N THR A 135 -5.33 10.54 -1.30
CA THR A 135 -5.96 9.59 -2.21
C THR A 135 -7.49 9.70 -2.19
N VAL A 136 -8.10 9.86 -1.00
CA VAL A 136 -9.56 10.07 -0.89
C VAL A 136 -9.99 11.36 -1.60
N ASN A 137 -9.23 12.45 -1.43
CA ASN A 137 -9.52 13.71 -2.11
C ASN A 137 -9.45 13.56 -3.64
N LEU A 138 -8.46 12.86 -4.17
CA LEU A 138 -8.38 12.56 -5.61
C LEU A 138 -9.59 11.75 -6.07
N GLY A 139 -9.97 10.72 -5.33
CA GLY A 139 -11.12 9.89 -5.65
C GLY A 139 -12.43 10.69 -5.69
N ARG A 140 -12.66 11.57 -4.71
CA ARG A 140 -13.87 12.40 -4.66
C ARG A 140 -13.97 13.38 -5.82
N ASN A 141 -12.85 13.88 -6.31
CA ASN A 141 -12.84 14.84 -7.42
C ASN A 141 -13.27 14.22 -8.76
N VAL A 142 -13.13 12.90 -8.90
CA VAL A 142 -13.47 12.19 -10.14
C VAL A 142 -14.71 11.29 -10.02
N ALA A 143 -15.00 10.81 -8.80
CA ALA A 143 -16.14 9.91 -8.56
C ALA A 143 -17.49 10.55 -8.81
N ALA A 144 -18.48 9.74 -9.16
CA ALA A 144 -19.88 10.16 -9.31
C ALA A 144 -20.83 9.19 -8.58
N GLY A 145 -22.07 9.65 -8.37
CA GLY A 145 -23.15 8.82 -7.82
C GLY A 145 -22.82 8.21 -6.44
N ALA A 146 -23.10 6.94 -6.28
CA ALA A 146 -22.91 6.19 -5.02
C ALA A 146 -21.45 6.14 -4.57
N VAL A 147 -20.51 6.06 -5.51
CA VAL A 147 -19.08 6.05 -5.22
C VAL A 147 -18.64 7.38 -4.59
N ALA A 148 -19.09 8.51 -5.16
CA ALA A 148 -18.79 9.84 -4.61
C ALA A 148 -19.34 10.00 -3.19
N GLN A 149 -20.55 9.50 -2.93
CA GLN A 149 -21.15 9.52 -1.59
C GLN A 149 -20.36 8.66 -0.62
N THR A 150 -19.98 7.44 -1.03
CA THR A 150 -19.15 6.53 -0.21
C THR A 150 -17.82 7.17 0.19
N LEU A 151 -17.14 7.83 -0.75
CA LEU A 151 -15.87 8.51 -0.48
C LEU A 151 -16.06 9.75 0.41
N THR A 152 -17.16 10.48 0.25
CA THR A 152 -17.49 11.63 1.10
C THR A 152 -17.75 11.20 2.54
N ASP A 153 -18.53 10.16 2.73
CA ASP A 153 -18.83 9.61 4.06
C ASP A 153 -17.57 9.02 4.73
N ALA A 154 -16.74 8.32 3.95
CA ALA A 154 -15.46 7.83 4.43
C ALA A 154 -14.53 8.97 4.88
N GLN A 155 -14.43 10.03 4.09
CA GLN A 155 -13.64 11.20 4.47
C GLN A 155 -14.16 11.86 5.75
N ALA A 156 -15.47 11.94 5.94
CA ALA A 156 -16.06 12.51 7.15
C ALA A 156 -15.65 11.75 8.41
N ILE A 157 -15.47 10.42 8.33
CA ILE A 157 -15.01 9.60 9.46
C ILE A 157 -13.61 10.02 9.92
N ILE A 158 -12.69 10.28 8.99
CA ILE A 158 -11.30 10.62 9.33
C ILE A 158 -11.05 12.13 9.43
N ALA A 159 -12.04 12.97 9.14
CA ALA A 159 -11.86 14.42 9.08
C ALA A 159 -11.36 15.06 10.39
N THR A 160 -11.64 14.42 11.52
CA THR A 160 -11.22 14.88 12.86
C THR A 160 -9.94 14.21 13.35
N LEU A 161 -9.38 13.28 12.55
CA LEU A 161 -8.17 12.57 12.93
C LEU A 161 -6.94 13.42 12.57
N GLY A 162 -6.11 13.72 13.55
CA GLY A 162 -4.78 14.30 13.37
C GLY A 162 -3.75 13.25 12.95
N ALA A 163 -2.51 13.41 13.39
CA ALA A 163 -1.51 12.38 13.24
C ALA A 163 -1.89 11.16 14.09
N PRO A 164 -1.87 9.93 13.52
CA PRO A 164 -2.10 8.71 14.29
C PRO A 164 -1.22 8.57 15.53
N SER A 165 0.00 9.10 15.50
CA SER A 165 0.93 9.12 16.63
C SER A 165 0.41 9.92 17.83
N ASP A 166 -0.46 10.92 17.63
CA ASP A 166 -1.00 11.74 18.72
C ASP A 166 -2.02 10.99 19.58
N ASN A 167 -2.83 10.14 18.96
CA ASN A 167 -3.83 9.30 19.65
C ASN A 167 -4.05 7.97 18.91
N PRO A 168 -3.16 6.97 19.09
CA PRO A 168 -3.20 5.71 18.36
C PRO A 168 -4.51 4.92 18.54
N GLY A 169 -5.12 4.96 19.73
CA GLY A 169 -6.38 4.27 20.02
C GLY A 169 -7.56 4.84 19.26
N GLN A 170 -7.67 6.16 19.19
CA GLN A 170 -8.69 6.83 18.39
C GLN A 170 -8.44 6.60 16.90
N ALA A 171 -7.18 6.70 16.47
CA ALA A 171 -6.80 6.46 15.09
C ALA A 171 -7.20 5.05 14.64
N ALA A 172 -6.90 4.03 15.43
CA ALA A 172 -7.30 2.66 15.14
C ALA A 172 -8.80 2.52 14.96
N THR A 173 -9.60 3.09 15.86
CA THR A 173 -11.07 3.02 15.79
C THR A 173 -11.63 3.70 14.55
N LEU A 174 -11.15 4.90 14.21
CA LEU A 174 -11.61 5.64 13.04
C LEU A 174 -11.15 4.99 11.73
N LEU A 175 -9.95 4.42 11.70
CA LEU A 175 -9.46 3.65 10.55
C LEU A 175 -10.30 2.40 10.31
N ASP A 176 -10.68 1.66 11.36
CA ASP A 176 -11.54 0.48 11.21
C ASP A 176 -12.92 0.86 10.61
N GLN A 177 -13.51 1.99 11.06
CA GLN A 177 -14.74 2.53 10.47
C GLN A 177 -14.56 2.97 9.02
N PHE A 178 -13.46 3.66 8.71
CA PHE A 178 -13.11 4.09 7.36
C PHE A 178 -12.94 2.91 6.40
N ILE A 179 -12.18 1.89 6.82
CA ILE A 179 -11.95 0.67 6.05
C ILE A 179 -13.27 -0.05 5.76
N ALA A 180 -14.14 -0.16 6.77
CA ALA A 180 -15.46 -0.75 6.63
C ALA A 180 -16.35 0.06 5.67
N ARG A 181 -16.29 1.41 5.72
CA ARG A 181 -17.09 2.27 4.82
C ARG A 181 -16.69 2.12 3.36
N LEU A 182 -15.43 1.83 3.06
CA LEU A 182 -14.94 1.60 1.70
C LEU A 182 -15.09 0.16 1.20
N ALA A 183 -15.53 -0.78 2.04
CA ALA A 183 -15.66 -2.19 1.65
C ALA A 183 -16.59 -2.42 0.44
N PRO A 184 -17.74 -1.71 0.28
CA PRO A 184 -18.61 -1.90 -0.89
C PRO A 184 -17.93 -1.63 -2.24
N LEU A 185 -16.87 -0.82 -2.28
CA LEU A 185 -16.12 -0.55 -3.51
C LEU A 185 -15.40 -1.80 -4.06
N LEU A 186 -15.17 -2.83 -3.24
CA LEU A 186 -14.64 -4.11 -3.70
C LEU A 186 -15.64 -4.84 -4.59
N ASP A 187 -16.91 -4.82 -4.21
CA ASP A 187 -17.97 -5.48 -4.97
C ASP A 187 -18.22 -4.72 -6.29
N GLU A 188 -18.23 -3.38 -6.23
CA GLU A 188 -18.33 -2.54 -7.43
C GLU A 188 -17.18 -2.79 -8.41
N ALA A 189 -15.95 -2.84 -7.92
CA ALA A 189 -14.79 -3.13 -8.75
C ALA A 189 -14.87 -4.52 -9.41
N THR A 190 -15.32 -5.52 -8.65
CA THR A 190 -15.46 -6.89 -9.13
C THR A 190 -16.58 -7.00 -10.18
N ALA A 191 -17.66 -6.21 -10.06
CA ALA A 191 -18.74 -6.18 -11.03
C ALA A 191 -18.31 -5.57 -12.38
N ILE A 192 -17.32 -4.64 -12.36
CA ILE A 192 -16.79 -4.00 -13.57
C ILE A 192 -15.75 -4.89 -14.28
N THR A 193 -14.92 -5.60 -13.52
CA THR A 193 -13.87 -6.46 -14.08
C THR A 193 -14.47 -7.82 -14.48
N PRO A 194 -14.40 -8.21 -15.77
CA PRO A 194 -14.85 -9.54 -16.16
C PRO A 194 -14.02 -10.61 -15.44
N THR A 195 -14.71 -11.56 -14.81
CA THR A 195 -14.06 -12.73 -14.24
C THR A 195 -13.44 -13.53 -15.37
N THR A 196 -12.10 -13.46 -15.52
CA THR A 196 -11.40 -14.32 -16.46
C THR A 196 -11.53 -15.75 -15.93
N THR A 197 -12.57 -16.46 -16.34
CA THR A 197 -12.69 -17.90 -16.12
C THR A 197 -11.61 -18.53 -16.96
N SER A 198 -10.47 -18.89 -16.34
CA SER A 198 -9.44 -19.70 -16.97
C SER A 198 -10.06 -21.06 -17.26
N THR A 199 -10.30 -21.34 -18.54
CA THR A 199 -10.68 -22.66 -19.07
C THR A 199 -9.43 -23.49 -19.26
#